data_443d5706fc902d3fba488b268f429e78
#
_entry.id   443d5706fc902d3fba488b268f429e78
#
_cell.length_a   1.000
_cell.length_b   1.000
_cell.length_c   1.000
_cell.angle_alpha   90.00
_cell.angle_beta   90.00
_cell.angle_gamma   90.00
#
_symmetry.space_group_name_H-M   'P 1'
#
loop_
_entity.id
_entity.type
_entity.pdbx_description
1 polymer ?
#
loop_
_entity_poly.entity_id
_entity_poly.type
_entity_poly.pdbx_seq_one_letter_code
_entity_poly.pdbx_strand_id
1 'polypeptide(L)'
;EAFVDQARPTIAWLEEVTDLRFTLLPSYPDYHPENPGGKPGGGRSLDPGLFSYASLGPWADKVARSKRSAHLKITDTTLGGGTGYLDEAELQRRIDNDLRGCGNALVGPILKALIDAGVEPVLHAPARDLVLADGQVKGVVVDIDGTPRPIGARKAVILATGGFEWNEQLVAEFLRGPMTAPTSVPTNTGDGLLMAMRAGARLANMGQAWWVPAVQIPGDEIQGRQRSNLVNRERTLPGGIMVNAQGKRFTNEATNYNALGGAFHQMDPVAFG
;
A
#
# COMPACT_ATOMS: atom_id res chain seq x y z
N GLU A 1 -21.45 -3.02 4.56
CA GLU A 1 -22.08 -2.18 5.63
C GLU A 1 -21.01 -1.70 6.61
N ALA A 2 -20.44 -2.54 7.50
CA ALA A 2 -19.49 -2.12 8.54
C ALA A 2 -18.34 -1.23 8.05
N PHE A 3 -17.72 -1.52 6.90
CA PHE A 3 -16.66 -0.68 6.34
C PHE A 3 -17.15 0.74 6.02
N VAL A 4 -18.32 0.86 5.40
CA VAL A 4 -18.90 2.16 5.05
C VAL A 4 -19.29 2.94 6.31
N ASP A 5 -19.95 2.26 7.26
CA ASP A 5 -20.44 2.86 8.48
C ASP A 5 -19.32 3.33 9.40
N GLN A 6 -18.20 2.59 9.42
CA GLN A 6 -17.05 2.89 10.29
C GLN A 6 -15.99 3.80 9.64
N ALA A 7 -16.04 4.03 8.34
CA ALA A 7 -14.99 4.82 7.65
C ALA A 7 -14.85 6.24 8.24
N ARG A 8 -15.97 6.99 8.36
CA ARG A 8 -15.94 8.35 8.93
C ARG A 8 -15.60 8.37 10.42
N PRO A 9 -16.21 7.55 11.30
CA PRO A 9 -15.80 7.45 12.70
C PRO A 9 -14.32 7.11 12.88
N THR A 10 -13.76 6.22 12.07
CA THR A 10 -12.33 5.84 12.15
C THR A 10 -11.42 7.02 11.82
N ILE A 11 -11.72 7.80 10.77
CA ILE A 11 -10.93 9.00 10.43
C ILE A 11 -11.01 10.02 11.57
N ALA A 12 -12.20 10.30 12.08
CA ALA A 12 -12.38 11.24 13.20
C ALA A 12 -11.60 10.78 14.45
N TRP A 13 -11.65 9.49 14.77
CA TRP A 13 -10.90 8.92 15.87
C TRP A 13 -9.38 9.03 15.65
N LEU A 14 -8.87 8.76 14.45
CA LEU A 14 -7.45 8.93 14.15
C LEU A 14 -6.99 10.38 14.35
N GLU A 15 -7.80 11.36 13.94
CA GLU A 15 -7.50 12.78 14.15
C GLU A 15 -7.57 13.21 15.62
N GLU A 16 -8.37 12.51 16.44
CA GLU A 16 -8.48 12.73 17.87
C GLU A 16 -7.27 12.18 18.64
N VAL A 17 -6.84 10.94 18.31
CA VAL A 17 -5.81 10.23 19.09
C VAL A 17 -4.40 10.39 18.54
N THR A 18 -4.21 11.11 17.43
CA THR A 18 -2.92 11.34 16.79
C THR A 18 -2.79 12.80 16.32
N ASP A 19 -1.59 13.15 15.84
CA ASP A 19 -1.35 14.44 15.17
C ASP A 19 -1.81 14.47 13.71
N LEU A 20 -2.51 13.43 13.21
CA LEU A 20 -3.06 13.41 11.85
C LEU A 20 -4.10 14.52 11.65
N ARG A 21 -4.03 15.17 10.49
CA ARG A 21 -5.05 16.08 10.00
C ARG A 21 -5.21 15.85 8.51
N PHE A 22 -6.32 15.26 8.13
CA PHE A 22 -6.58 14.92 6.75
C PHE A 22 -7.17 16.10 5.97
N THR A 23 -6.73 16.27 4.74
CA THR A 23 -7.36 17.17 3.77
C THR A 23 -7.94 16.37 2.61
N LEU A 24 -9.03 16.86 2.03
CA LEU A 24 -9.64 16.25 0.85
C LEU A 24 -8.80 16.52 -0.40
N LEU A 25 -8.61 15.49 -1.22
CA LEU A 25 -8.08 15.66 -2.57
C LEU A 25 -9.19 16.17 -3.49
N PRO A 26 -9.09 17.39 -4.03
CA PRO A 26 -10.22 18.03 -4.68
C PRO A 26 -10.58 17.43 -6.03
N SER A 27 -9.67 16.79 -6.74
CA SER A 27 -9.86 16.39 -8.13
C SER A 27 -9.59 14.90 -8.39
N TYR A 28 -9.59 14.07 -7.36
CA TYR A 28 -9.37 12.63 -7.52
C TYR A 28 -10.71 11.90 -7.62
N PRO A 29 -11.14 11.44 -8.82
CA PRO A 29 -12.45 10.84 -9.01
C PRO A 29 -12.56 9.47 -8.34
N ASP A 30 -13.79 9.04 -8.09
CA ASP A 30 -14.08 7.65 -7.74
C ASP A 30 -13.68 6.71 -8.89
N TYR A 31 -13.46 5.42 -8.59
CA TYR A 31 -13.12 4.42 -9.61
C TYR A 31 -14.22 4.21 -10.66
N HIS A 32 -15.45 4.34 -10.22
CA HIS A 32 -16.65 4.26 -11.06
C HIS A 32 -17.49 5.52 -10.86
N PRO A 33 -17.02 6.67 -11.37
CA PRO A 33 -17.70 7.95 -11.17
C PRO A 33 -19.03 8.02 -11.92
N GLU A 34 -19.24 7.15 -12.90
CA GLU A 34 -20.45 7.00 -13.70
C GLU A 34 -21.59 6.31 -12.93
N ASN A 35 -21.31 5.60 -11.84
CA ASN A 35 -22.32 4.91 -11.06
C ASN A 35 -23.17 5.89 -10.22
N PRO A 36 -24.42 5.54 -9.89
CA PRO A 36 -25.26 6.35 -9.00
C PRO A 36 -24.54 6.65 -7.66
N GLY A 37 -24.41 7.92 -7.33
CA GLY A 37 -23.66 8.38 -6.15
C GLY A 37 -22.14 8.49 -6.35
N GLY A 38 -21.60 8.13 -7.51
CA GLY A 38 -20.21 8.34 -7.88
C GLY A 38 -19.85 9.82 -7.94
N LYS A 39 -18.60 10.15 -7.64
CA LYS A 39 -18.07 11.53 -7.63
C LYS A 39 -16.99 11.72 -8.68
N PRO A 40 -17.32 12.23 -9.88
CA PRO A 40 -16.34 12.48 -10.93
C PRO A 40 -15.36 13.62 -10.57
N GLY A 41 -15.79 14.57 -9.77
CA GLY A 41 -14.95 15.69 -9.29
C GLY A 41 -14.14 15.40 -8.04
N GLY A 42 -14.14 14.17 -7.54
CA GLY A 42 -13.40 13.79 -6.33
C GLY A 42 -14.10 14.15 -5.03
N GLY A 43 -13.32 14.14 -3.93
CA GLY A 43 -13.80 14.49 -2.58
C GLY A 43 -14.02 13.31 -1.64
N ARG A 44 -13.44 12.13 -1.96
CA ARG A 44 -13.41 10.95 -1.05
C ARG A 44 -12.00 10.48 -0.72
N SER A 45 -10.99 10.93 -1.47
CA SER A 45 -9.59 10.64 -1.19
C SER A 45 -9.01 11.66 -0.23
N LEU A 46 -8.16 11.20 0.68
CA LEU A 46 -7.60 12.01 1.75
C LEU A 46 -6.07 12.10 1.61
N ASP A 47 -5.52 13.27 1.90
CA ASP A 47 -4.08 13.52 2.03
C ASP A 47 -3.76 13.73 3.52
N PRO A 48 -2.84 12.96 4.13
CA PRO A 48 -2.41 13.16 5.51
C PRO A 48 -1.48 14.38 5.69
N GLY A 49 -1.12 15.09 4.63
CA GLY A 49 -0.28 16.27 4.66
C GLY A 49 1.21 15.96 4.84
N LEU A 50 1.86 16.67 5.75
CA LEU A 50 3.26 16.50 6.13
C LEU A 50 3.37 16.23 7.63
N PHE A 51 4.32 15.39 8.01
CA PHE A 51 4.66 15.12 9.41
C PHE A 51 6.17 15.21 9.64
N SER A 52 6.58 15.87 10.73
CA SER A 52 8.00 15.97 11.10
C SER A 52 8.49 14.72 11.80
N TYR A 53 9.37 13.99 11.15
CA TYR A 53 9.98 12.79 11.71
C TYR A 53 10.98 13.09 12.83
N ALA A 54 11.47 14.32 12.94
CA ALA A 54 12.28 14.76 14.09
C ALA A 54 11.53 14.52 15.42
N SER A 55 10.19 14.59 15.42
CA SER A 55 9.38 14.34 16.61
C SER A 55 9.36 12.88 17.09
N LEU A 56 9.81 11.94 16.25
CA LEU A 56 9.91 10.51 16.60
C LEU A 56 11.23 10.17 17.32
N GLY A 57 12.18 11.11 17.43
CA GLY A 57 13.48 10.86 18.03
C GLY A 57 14.19 9.64 17.38
N PRO A 58 14.68 8.68 18.19
CA PRO A 58 15.40 7.51 17.66
C PRO A 58 14.59 6.60 16.72
N TRP A 59 13.28 6.76 16.66
CA TRP A 59 12.41 6.01 15.77
C TRP A 59 12.38 6.55 14.35
N ALA A 60 12.80 7.80 14.14
CA ALA A 60 12.81 8.44 12.82
C ALA A 60 13.59 7.63 11.76
N ASP A 61 14.73 7.06 12.15
CA ASP A 61 15.61 6.29 11.27
C ASP A 61 15.19 4.82 11.11
N LYS A 62 14.28 4.34 11.97
CA LYS A 62 13.74 2.97 11.89
C LYS A 62 12.58 2.82 10.92
N VAL A 63 12.02 3.92 10.45
CA VAL A 63 10.92 3.93 9.47
C VAL A 63 11.48 4.07 8.06
N ALA A 64 11.10 3.15 7.17
CA ALA A 64 11.53 3.18 5.78
C ALA A 64 11.13 4.48 5.07
N ARG A 65 12.03 5.03 4.26
CA ARG A 65 11.81 6.24 3.47
C ARG A 65 11.56 5.89 2.00
N SER A 66 10.60 6.57 1.39
CA SER A 66 10.54 6.60 -0.07
C SER A 66 11.68 7.46 -0.63
N LYS A 67 12.45 6.92 -1.57
CA LYS A 67 13.54 7.68 -2.21
C LYS A 67 13.04 8.83 -3.12
N ARG A 68 11.83 8.70 -3.68
CA ARG A 68 11.33 9.62 -4.71
C ARG A 68 10.38 10.69 -4.20
N SER A 69 9.61 10.40 -3.16
CA SER A 69 8.51 11.25 -2.72
C SER A 69 8.49 11.51 -1.21
N ALA A 70 9.64 11.32 -0.54
CA ALA A 70 9.67 11.43 0.91
C ALA A 70 9.10 12.76 1.44
N HIS A 71 9.38 13.85 0.74
CA HIS A 71 9.02 15.21 1.16
C HIS A 71 7.79 15.78 0.42
N LEU A 72 7.09 14.98 -0.41
CA LEU A 72 5.91 15.41 -1.15
C LEU A 72 4.62 15.02 -0.42
N LYS A 73 3.65 15.92 -0.40
CA LYS A 73 2.24 15.58 -0.12
C LYS A 73 1.63 14.93 -1.37
N ILE A 74 0.52 14.23 -1.20
CA ILE A 74 -0.23 13.72 -2.37
C ILE A 74 -0.68 14.89 -3.24
N THR A 75 -1.11 15.99 -2.64
CA THR A 75 -1.52 17.23 -3.33
C THR A 75 -0.41 17.91 -4.12
N ASP A 76 0.86 17.70 -3.80
CA ASP A 76 1.98 18.21 -4.60
C ASP A 76 2.20 17.38 -5.88
N THR A 77 1.82 16.11 -5.86
CA THR A 77 2.01 15.19 -6.98
C THR A 77 0.96 15.39 -8.06
N THR A 78 1.26 14.91 -9.26
CA THR A 78 0.29 14.92 -10.37
C THR A 78 -0.98 14.13 -10.05
N LEU A 79 -0.90 13.13 -9.18
CA LEU A 79 -2.04 12.35 -8.71
C LEU A 79 -3.01 13.22 -7.89
N GLY A 80 -2.49 14.10 -7.05
CA GLY A 80 -3.30 15.00 -6.22
C GLY A 80 -3.64 16.32 -6.86
N GLY A 81 -3.31 16.52 -8.16
CA GLY A 81 -3.57 17.74 -8.91
C GLY A 81 -2.40 18.73 -8.94
N GLY A 82 -1.29 18.45 -8.27
CA GLY A 82 -0.06 19.23 -8.33
C GLY A 82 0.77 18.97 -9.60
N THR A 83 1.95 19.58 -9.66
CA THR A 83 2.87 19.46 -10.80
C THR A 83 3.88 18.33 -10.64
N GLY A 84 4.05 17.81 -9.43
CA GLY A 84 5.13 16.89 -9.05
C GLY A 84 6.45 17.59 -8.69
N TYR A 85 6.46 18.93 -8.76
CA TYR A 85 7.62 19.76 -8.44
C TYR A 85 7.30 20.73 -7.30
N LEU A 86 8.29 20.97 -6.46
CA LEU A 86 8.30 22.03 -5.45
C LEU A 86 9.35 23.04 -5.86
N ASP A 87 9.17 24.30 -5.43
CA ASP A 87 10.27 25.24 -5.49
C ASP A 87 11.40 24.79 -4.54
N GLU A 88 12.62 25.19 -4.87
CA GLU A 88 13.83 24.73 -4.17
C GLU A 88 13.83 25.12 -2.68
N ALA A 89 13.34 26.31 -2.36
CA ALA A 89 13.30 26.81 -0.98
C ALA A 89 12.30 25.99 -0.12
N GLU A 90 11.12 25.69 -0.66
CA GLU A 90 10.13 24.85 0.04
C GLU A 90 10.63 23.41 0.19
N LEU A 91 11.26 22.84 -0.84
CA LEU A 91 11.86 21.51 -0.74
C LEU A 91 12.95 21.46 0.33
N GLN A 92 13.85 22.45 0.33
CA GLN A 92 14.92 22.54 1.32
C GLN A 92 14.35 22.69 2.73
N ARG A 93 13.35 23.57 2.91
CA ARG A 93 12.66 23.71 4.20
C ARG A 93 12.08 22.38 4.71
N ARG A 94 11.50 21.57 3.83
CA ARG A 94 10.95 20.25 4.20
C ARG A 94 12.06 19.26 4.56
N ILE A 95 13.18 19.30 3.86
CA ILE A 95 14.35 18.47 4.14
C ILE A 95 14.94 18.84 5.51
N ASP A 96 15.19 20.13 5.75
CA ASP A 96 15.82 20.62 6.99
C ASP A 96 15.01 20.29 8.25
N ASN A 97 13.68 20.21 8.10
CA ASN A 97 12.75 19.89 9.20
C ASN A 97 12.30 18.42 9.21
N ASP A 98 12.91 17.57 8.39
CA ASP A 98 12.52 16.17 8.15
C ASP A 98 11.00 15.99 8.00
N LEU A 99 10.38 16.89 7.22
CA LEU A 99 8.95 16.82 6.92
C LEU A 99 8.72 15.78 5.83
N ARG A 100 8.01 14.72 6.16
CA ARG A 100 7.71 13.63 5.23
C ARG A 100 6.22 13.60 4.91
N GLY A 101 5.89 13.29 3.65
CA GLY A 101 4.54 13.24 3.14
C GLY A 101 4.07 11.83 2.76
N CYS A 102 2.93 11.75 2.08
CA CYS A 102 2.33 10.51 1.59
C CYS A 102 2.18 9.46 2.71
N GLY A 103 2.58 8.22 2.46
CA GLY A 103 2.50 7.13 3.43
C GLY A 103 3.29 7.39 4.71
N ASN A 104 4.41 8.11 4.64
CA ASN A 104 5.16 8.49 5.84
C ASN A 104 4.38 9.45 6.74
N ALA A 105 3.63 10.40 6.17
CA ALA A 105 2.77 11.31 6.93
C ALA A 105 1.57 10.59 7.57
N LEU A 106 1.19 9.42 7.08
CA LEU A 106 0.17 8.57 7.72
C LEU A 106 0.77 7.74 8.87
N VAL A 107 1.91 7.08 8.60
CA VAL A 107 2.52 6.15 9.57
C VAL A 107 3.18 6.87 10.73
N GLY A 108 3.85 8.01 10.47
CA GLY A 108 4.60 8.75 11.50
C GLY A 108 3.76 9.17 12.71
N PRO A 109 2.65 9.87 12.54
CA PRO A 109 1.78 10.26 13.65
C PRO A 109 1.19 9.08 14.42
N ILE A 110 0.83 7.99 13.73
CA ILE A 110 0.34 6.77 14.37
C ILE A 110 1.43 6.13 15.21
N LEU A 111 2.64 6.02 14.67
CA LEU A 111 3.79 5.50 15.43
C LEU A 111 4.10 6.37 16.65
N LYS A 112 4.06 7.70 16.48
CA LYS A 112 4.24 8.63 17.60
C LYS A 112 3.21 8.37 18.71
N ALA A 113 1.94 8.28 18.36
CA ALA A 113 0.87 8.02 19.32
C ALA A 113 1.04 6.67 20.06
N LEU A 114 1.53 5.63 19.36
CA LEU A 114 1.85 4.33 20.00
C LEU A 114 2.98 4.48 21.02
N ILE A 115 4.07 5.16 20.64
CA ILE A 115 5.24 5.38 21.51
C ILE A 115 4.83 6.22 22.73
N ASP A 116 4.08 7.29 22.53
CA ASP A 116 3.59 8.16 23.62
C ASP A 116 2.67 7.39 24.57
N ALA A 117 1.95 6.37 24.07
CA ALA A 117 1.15 5.46 24.89
C ALA A 117 1.97 4.32 25.55
N GLY A 118 3.29 4.32 25.41
CA GLY A 118 4.18 3.30 25.98
C GLY A 118 4.17 1.97 25.22
N VAL A 119 3.70 1.97 23.96
CA VAL A 119 3.69 0.78 23.09
C VAL A 119 4.79 0.92 22.05
N GLU A 120 5.84 0.11 22.18
CA GLU A 120 6.94 0.10 21.22
C GLU A 120 6.86 -1.10 20.28
N PRO A 121 6.99 -0.90 18.96
CA PRO A 121 7.10 -1.99 18.01
C PRO A 121 8.36 -2.82 18.24
N VAL A 122 8.21 -4.15 18.25
CA VAL A 122 9.36 -5.06 18.27
C VAL A 122 9.81 -5.29 16.83
N LEU A 123 10.99 -4.77 16.50
CA LEU A 123 11.58 -4.89 15.16
C LEU A 123 12.38 -6.19 15.02
N HIS A 124 12.61 -6.60 13.77
CA HIS A 124 13.38 -7.82 13.44
C HIS A 124 12.85 -9.08 14.12
N ALA A 125 11.53 -9.14 14.34
CA ALA A 125 10.83 -10.25 14.97
C ALA A 125 9.77 -10.84 14.01
N PRO A 126 10.19 -11.49 12.91
CA PRO A 126 9.25 -12.06 11.95
C PRO A 126 8.39 -13.14 12.62
N ALA A 127 7.07 -13.02 12.44
CA ALA A 127 6.13 -14.04 12.87
C ALA A 127 6.27 -15.30 12.01
N ARG A 128 6.30 -16.47 12.63
CA ARG A 128 6.50 -17.75 11.95
C ARG A 128 5.27 -18.64 11.98
N ASP A 129 4.54 -18.61 13.10
CA ASP A 129 3.33 -19.43 13.27
C ASP A 129 2.40 -18.85 14.34
N LEU A 130 1.17 -19.35 14.37
CA LEU A 130 0.20 -19.08 15.43
C LEU A 130 0.26 -20.16 16.50
N VAL A 131 0.20 -19.78 17.76
CA VAL A 131 0.06 -20.72 18.87
C VAL A 131 -1.42 -21.09 18.98
N LEU A 132 -1.72 -22.37 18.76
CA LEU A 132 -3.07 -22.92 18.86
C LEU A 132 -3.20 -23.80 20.08
N ALA A 133 -4.28 -23.66 20.85
CA ALA A 133 -4.68 -24.56 21.92
C ALA A 133 -6.21 -24.65 21.94
N ASP A 134 -6.74 -25.85 22.01
CA ASP A 134 -8.18 -26.14 22.05
C ASP A 134 -8.95 -25.47 20.88
N GLY A 135 -8.38 -25.46 19.69
CA GLY A 135 -8.97 -24.84 18.50
C GLY A 135 -9.01 -23.31 18.49
N GLN A 136 -8.32 -22.66 19.44
CA GLN A 136 -8.25 -21.21 19.58
C GLN A 136 -6.83 -20.70 19.40
N VAL A 137 -6.71 -19.50 18.79
CA VAL A 137 -5.44 -18.78 18.73
C VAL A 137 -5.13 -18.20 20.11
N LYS A 138 -4.00 -18.59 20.69
CA LYS A 138 -3.52 -18.15 22.00
C LYS A 138 -2.29 -17.26 21.96
N GLY A 139 -1.69 -17.10 20.77
CA GLY A 139 -0.48 -16.30 20.61
C GLY A 139 0.14 -16.45 19.24
N VAL A 140 1.37 -16.00 19.13
CA VAL A 140 2.19 -16.06 17.91
C VAL A 140 3.59 -16.51 18.27
N VAL A 141 4.22 -17.29 17.40
CA VAL A 141 5.65 -17.60 17.47
C VAL A 141 6.38 -16.60 16.60
N VAL A 142 7.31 -15.86 17.19
CA VAL A 142 8.20 -14.94 16.50
C VAL A 142 9.63 -15.44 16.55
N ASP A 143 10.42 -15.10 15.56
CA ASP A 143 11.85 -15.36 15.54
C ASP A 143 12.57 -14.11 16.05
N ILE A 144 13.29 -14.22 17.14
CA ILE A 144 14.13 -13.16 17.69
C ILE A 144 15.56 -13.67 17.72
N ASP A 145 16.44 -13.04 16.95
CA ASP A 145 17.86 -13.41 16.82
C ASP A 145 18.07 -14.91 16.49
N GLY A 146 17.25 -15.43 15.57
CA GLY A 146 17.31 -16.83 15.13
C GLY A 146 16.69 -17.83 16.13
N THR A 147 16.07 -17.33 17.20
CA THR A 147 15.44 -18.18 18.23
C THR A 147 13.93 -18.02 18.20
N PRO A 148 13.16 -19.10 17.95
CA PRO A 148 11.70 -19.06 18.05
C PRO A 148 11.25 -18.77 19.47
N ARG A 149 10.39 -17.77 19.63
CA ARG A 149 9.80 -17.35 20.93
C ARG A 149 8.29 -17.26 20.83
N PRO A 150 7.54 -18.01 21.64
CA PRO A 150 6.09 -17.85 21.73
C PRO A 150 5.76 -16.59 22.53
N ILE A 151 4.83 -15.78 21.99
CA ILE A 151 4.25 -14.61 22.64
C ILE A 151 2.75 -14.86 22.81
N GLY A 152 2.28 -14.90 24.07
CA GLY A 152 0.87 -15.11 24.38
C GLY A 152 0.01 -13.90 24.08
N ALA A 153 -1.20 -14.13 23.58
CA ALA A 153 -2.23 -13.11 23.35
C ALA A 153 -3.40 -13.33 24.32
N ARG A 154 -3.72 -12.33 25.11
CA ARG A 154 -4.84 -12.41 26.08
C ARG A 154 -6.22 -12.36 25.43
N LYS A 155 -6.36 -11.65 24.30
CA LYS A 155 -7.63 -11.45 23.60
C LYS A 155 -7.60 -12.01 22.18
N ALA A 156 -6.66 -11.55 21.36
CA ALA A 156 -6.57 -11.93 19.95
C ALA A 156 -5.17 -11.65 19.38
N VAL A 157 -4.87 -12.27 18.24
CA VAL A 157 -3.77 -11.91 17.36
C VAL A 157 -4.36 -11.25 16.12
N ILE A 158 -3.85 -10.08 15.74
CA ILE A 158 -4.23 -9.36 14.54
C ILE A 158 -3.14 -9.59 13.49
N LEU A 159 -3.50 -10.17 12.35
CA LEU A 159 -2.60 -10.35 11.22
C LEU A 159 -2.76 -9.16 10.26
N ALA A 160 -1.73 -8.33 10.17
CA ALA A 160 -1.67 -7.16 9.29
C ALA A 160 -0.37 -7.16 8.46
N THR A 161 0.00 -8.33 7.93
CA THR A 161 1.31 -8.65 7.33
C THR A 161 1.39 -8.37 5.84
N GLY A 162 0.40 -7.71 5.26
CA GLY A 162 0.33 -7.43 3.84
C GLY A 162 -0.15 -8.62 3.01
N GLY A 163 0.07 -8.52 1.70
CA GLY A 163 -0.35 -9.52 0.72
C GLY A 163 0.69 -10.61 0.45
N PHE A 164 0.55 -11.27 -0.71
CA PHE A 164 1.43 -12.37 -1.13
C PHE A 164 2.05 -12.18 -2.51
N GLU A 165 1.97 -11.01 -3.07
CA GLU A 165 2.34 -10.70 -4.45
C GLU A 165 3.84 -10.87 -4.77
N TRP A 166 4.68 -11.02 -3.77
CA TRP A 166 6.10 -11.35 -3.91
C TRP A 166 6.42 -12.84 -3.65
N ASN A 167 5.40 -13.66 -3.43
CA ASN A 167 5.51 -15.11 -3.36
C ASN A 167 5.05 -15.73 -4.67
N GLU A 168 6.00 -16.08 -5.54
CA GLU A 168 5.73 -16.59 -6.88
C GLU A 168 4.83 -17.84 -6.88
N GLN A 169 4.98 -18.72 -5.88
CA GLN A 169 4.16 -19.91 -5.76
C GLN A 169 2.70 -19.54 -5.46
N LEU A 170 2.44 -18.68 -4.47
CA LEU A 170 1.08 -18.25 -4.15
C LEU A 170 0.43 -17.46 -5.29
N VAL A 171 1.22 -16.66 -6.00
CA VAL A 171 0.76 -15.95 -7.19
C VAL A 171 0.32 -16.95 -8.26
N ALA A 172 1.13 -17.95 -8.56
CA ALA A 172 0.81 -18.97 -9.57
C ALA A 172 -0.38 -19.84 -9.18
N GLU A 173 -0.55 -20.14 -7.88
CA GLU A 173 -1.63 -20.98 -7.38
C GLU A 173 -2.99 -20.25 -7.30
N PHE A 174 -2.98 -18.96 -6.95
CA PHE A 174 -4.22 -18.25 -6.64
C PHE A 174 -4.65 -17.24 -7.69
N LEU A 175 -3.75 -16.49 -8.31
CA LEU A 175 -4.13 -15.41 -9.21
C LEU A 175 -4.54 -15.92 -10.58
N ARG A 176 -5.46 -15.20 -11.23
CA ARG A 176 -6.04 -15.60 -12.53
C ARG A 176 -5.11 -15.41 -13.71
N GLY A 177 -4.04 -14.69 -13.56
CA GLY A 177 -3.11 -14.40 -14.64
C GLY A 177 -1.74 -14.02 -14.11
N PRO A 178 -0.77 -13.88 -15.01
CA PRO A 178 0.58 -13.55 -14.62
C PRO A 178 0.61 -12.18 -13.93
N MET A 179 1.36 -12.09 -12.85
CA MET A 179 1.75 -10.83 -12.23
C MET A 179 3.27 -10.72 -12.32
N THR A 180 3.74 -9.85 -13.19
CA THR A 180 5.17 -9.74 -13.51
C THR A 180 5.85 -8.58 -12.83
N ALA A 181 5.06 -7.63 -12.29
CA ALA A 181 5.56 -6.35 -11.82
C ALA A 181 4.86 -5.89 -10.53
N PRO A 182 5.06 -6.57 -9.39
CA PRO A 182 4.51 -6.11 -8.11
C PRO A 182 4.98 -4.68 -7.78
N THR A 183 4.05 -3.82 -7.35
CA THR A 183 4.35 -2.40 -7.03
C THR A 183 4.48 -2.15 -5.53
N SER A 184 4.19 -3.15 -4.71
CA SER A 184 4.30 -3.12 -3.26
C SER A 184 5.73 -3.39 -2.75
N VAL A 185 5.88 -3.40 -1.43
CA VAL A 185 7.17 -3.74 -0.80
C VAL A 185 7.48 -5.24 -0.92
N PRO A 186 8.77 -5.63 -1.12
CA PRO A 186 9.15 -7.03 -1.36
C PRO A 186 8.95 -7.97 -0.17
N THR A 187 8.53 -7.45 0.97
CA THR A 187 8.21 -8.21 2.18
C THR A 187 6.80 -8.79 2.20
N ASN A 188 5.98 -8.51 1.19
CA ASN A 188 4.63 -9.08 1.05
C ASN A 188 4.70 -10.50 0.46
N THR A 189 5.11 -11.46 1.29
CA THR A 189 5.36 -12.86 0.92
C THR A 189 4.27 -13.84 1.35
N GLY A 190 3.18 -13.33 1.93
CA GLY A 190 2.01 -14.14 2.31
C GLY A 190 2.12 -14.83 3.66
N ASP A 191 3.05 -14.43 4.51
CA ASP A 191 3.30 -15.11 5.80
C ASP A 191 2.05 -15.19 6.67
N GLY A 192 1.32 -14.08 6.82
CA GLY A 192 0.07 -14.04 7.58
C GLY A 192 -1.03 -14.88 6.96
N LEU A 193 -1.12 -14.91 5.62
CA LEU A 193 -2.05 -15.78 4.90
C LEU A 193 -1.77 -17.25 5.22
N LEU A 194 -0.52 -17.68 5.09
CA LEU A 194 -0.10 -19.06 5.36
C LEU A 194 -0.35 -19.45 6.82
N MET A 195 -0.05 -18.56 7.78
CA MET A 195 -0.37 -18.80 9.19
C MET A 195 -1.87 -18.94 9.43
N ALA A 196 -2.67 -18.07 8.83
CA ALA A 196 -4.14 -18.12 8.93
C ALA A 196 -4.70 -19.42 8.32
N MET A 197 -4.20 -19.84 7.16
CA MET A 197 -4.59 -21.10 6.51
C MET A 197 -4.31 -22.31 7.42
N ARG A 198 -3.11 -22.38 8.00
CA ARG A 198 -2.77 -23.46 8.95
C ARG A 198 -3.67 -23.46 10.19
N ALA A 199 -4.14 -22.29 10.61
CA ALA A 199 -5.09 -22.16 11.71
C ALA A 199 -6.56 -22.43 11.31
N GLY A 200 -6.83 -22.84 10.05
CA GLY A 200 -8.17 -23.18 9.57
C GLY A 200 -9.00 -21.99 9.09
N ALA A 201 -8.40 -20.85 8.77
CA ALA A 201 -9.12 -19.70 8.22
C ALA A 201 -9.73 -20.03 6.85
N ARG A 202 -10.92 -19.52 6.60
CA ARG A 202 -11.56 -19.61 5.30
C ARG A 202 -10.94 -18.59 4.34
N LEU A 203 -10.74 -19.02 3.10
CA LEU A 203 -10.28 -18.17 2.02
C LEU A 203 -11.43 -17.77 1.11
N ALA A 204 -11.39 -16.54 0.61
CA ALA A 204 -12.34 -16.05 -0.39
C ALA A 204 -11.62 -15.10 -1.35
N ASN A 205 -12.13 -15.07 -2.58
CA ASN A 205 -11.66 -14.15 -3.63
C ASN A 205 -10.16 -14.23 -3.94
N MET A 206 -9.53 -15.38 -3.73
CA MET A 206 -8.08 -15.55 -3.88
C MET A 206 -7.58 -15.28 -5.30
N GLY A 207 -8.43 -15.40 -6.31
CA GLY A 207 -8.12 -15.04 -7.69
C GLY A 207 -8.22 -13.54 -8.00
N GLN A 208 -8.45 -12.69 -7.00
CA GLN A 208 -8.54 -11.24 -7.17
C GLN A 208 -7.29 -10.56 -6.61
N ALA A 209 -6.88 -9.50 -7.27
CA ALA A 209 -5.84 -8.61 -6.79
C ALA A 209 -6.21 -7.17 -7.12
N TRP A 210 -5.53 -6.24 -6.51
CA TRP A 210 -5.65 -4.83 -6.87
C TRP A 210 -4.73 -4.57 -8.06
N TRP A 211 -5.23 -4.88 -9.25
CA TRP A 211 -4.50 -4.80 -10.50
C TRP A 211 -4.19 -3.36 -10.89
N VAL A 212 -2.95 -3.10 -11.27
CA VAL A 212 -2.51 -1.80 -11.74
C VAL A 212 -1.57 -1.97 -12.93
N PRO A 213 -1.62 -1.10 -13.96
CA PRO A 213 -0.59 -1.07 -14.99
C PRO A 213 0.71 -0.54 -14.39
N ALA A 214 1.79 -1.24 -14.61
CA ALA A 214 3.10 -0.86 -14.08
C ALA A 214 4.18 -1.02 -15.16
N VAL A 215 5.28 -0.30 -14.99
CA VAL A 215 6.50 -0.43 -15.81
C VAL A 215 7.68 -0.69 -14.89
N GLN A 216 8.63 -1.45 -15.39
CA GLN A 216 9.92 -1.66 -14.75
C GLN A 216 10.98 -0.83 -15.45
N ILE A 217 11.72 -0.05 -14.70
CA ILE A 217 12.85 0.73 -15.20
C ILE A 217 14.11 -0.03 -14.81
N PRO A 218 14.93 -0.49 -15.76
CA PRO A 218 16.14 -1.24 -15.46
C PRO A 218 17.03 -0.50 -14.44
N GLY A 219 17.47 -1.21 -13.40
CA GLY A 219 18.30 -0.65 -12.32
C GLY A 219 17.53 0.12 -11.23
N ASP A 220 16.21 0.24 -11.33
CA ASP A 220 15.38 0.79 -10.25
C ASP A 220 15.01 -0.34 -9.29
N GLU A 221 15.73 -0.45 -8.18
CA GLU A 221 15.60 -1.54 -7.24
C GLU A 221 15.17 -1.08 -5.84
N ILE A 222 14.46 -1.97 -5.15
CA ILE A 222 14.13 -1.86 -3.73
C ILE A 222 14.54 -3.15 -3.02
N GLN A 223 15.38 -3.05 -2.00
CA GLN A 223 15.89 -4.19 -1.24
C GLN A 223 16.47 -5.31 -2.13
N GLY A 224 17.21 -4.93 -3.18
CA GLY A 224 17.83 -5.85 -4.13
C GLY A 224 16.85 -6.53 -5.09
N ARG A 225 15.60 -6.08 -5.17
CA ARG A 225 14.60 -6.58 -6.12
C ARG A 225 14.18 -5.48 -7.10
N GLN A 226 13.95 -5.85 -8.35
CA GLN A 226 13.48 -4.94 -9.39
C GLN A 226 12.18 -4.27 -8.95
N ARG A 227 12.20 -2.95 -8.93
CA ARG A 227 11.04 -2.14 -8.60
C ARG A 227 10.14 -1.94 -9.79
N SER A 228 8.84 -1.91 -9.53
CA SER A 228 7.83 -1.55 -10.53
C SER A 228 7.23 -0.18 -10.19
N ASN A 229 6.96 0.60 -11.21
CA ASN A 229 6.41 1.94 -11.10
C ASN A 229 4.99 1.95 -11.69
N LEU A 230 4.03 2.39 -10.89
CA LEU A 230 2.65 2.54 -11.32
C LEU A 230 2.54 3.59 -12.43
N VAL A 231 1.92 3.22 -13.54
CA VAL A 231 1.55 4.11 -14.64
C VAL A 231 0.08 4.47 -14.49
N ASN A 232 -0.22 5.49 -13.70
CA ASN A 232 -1.60 5.84 -13.40
C ASN A 232 -2.11 7.02 -14.22
N ARG A 233 -1.46 8.17 -14.12
CA ARG A 233 -1.86 9.37 -14.83
C ARG A 233 -1.32 9.42 -16.26
N GLU A 234 -0.08 9.02 -16.45
CA GLU A 234 0.63 9.08 -17.72
C GLU A 234 -0.17 8.40 -18.85
N ARG A 235 -0.79 7.26 -18.54
CA ARG A 235 -1.62 6.50 -19.49
C ARG A 235 -2.91 7.21 -19.90
N THR A 236 -3.38 8.18 -19.11
CA THR A 236 -4.63 8.92 -19.37
C THR A 236 -4.40 10.21 -20.15
N LEU A 237 -3.14 10.61 -20.36
CA LEU A 237 -2.78 11.81 -21.08
C LEU A 237 -2.95 11.62 -22.60
N PRO A 238 -3.27 12.69 -23.35
CA PRO A 238 -3.32 12.62 -24.81
C PRO A 238 -1.97 12.21 -25.42
N GLY A 239 -2.03 11.47 -26.51
CA GLY A 239 -0.85 11.10 -27.30
C GLY A 239 -0.32 9.67 -27.09
N GLY A 240 -0.89 8.92 -26.14
CA GLY A 240 -0.55 7.52 -25.90
C GLY A 240 -1.75 6.58 -26.09
N ILE A 241 -1.50 5.39 -26.62
CA ILE A 241 -2.48 4.29 -26.65
C ILE A 241 -1.81 2.99 -26.21
N MET A 242 -2.60 2.09 -25.62
CA MET A 242 -2.15 0.74 -25.31
C MET A 242 -2.54 -0.22 -26.42
N VAL A 243 -1.57 -0.93 -26.94
CA VAL A 243 -1.77 -1.93 -28.01
C VAL A 243 -1.30 -3.31 -27.55
N ASN A 244 -1.93 -4.35 -28.09
CA ASN A 244 -1.47 -5.73 -27.90
C ASN A 244 -0.29 -6.06 -28.82
N ALA A 245 0.21 -7.30 -28.78
CA ALA A 245 1.33 -7.76 -29.62
C ALA A 245 1.05 -7.66 -31.14
N GLN A 246 -0.23 -7.61 -31.55
CA GLN A 246 -0.63 -7.42 -32.94
C GLN A 246 -0.80 -5.94 -33.32
N GLY A 247 -0.42 -5.00 -32.46
CA GLY A 247 -0.56 -3.56 -32.69
C GLY A 247 -2.01 -3.05 -32.61
N LYS A 248 -2.95 -3.83 -32.08
CA LYS A 248 -4.36 -3.42 -31.95
C LYS A 248 -4.60 -2.82 -30.57
N ARG A 249 -5.23 -1.65 -30.54
CA ARG A 249 -5.73 -1.06 -29.30
C ARG A 249 -6.78 -1.97 -28.66
N PHE A 250 -6.64 -2.31 -27.39
CA PHE A 250 -7.46 -3.31 -26.72
C PHE A 250 -8.25 -2.76 -25.52
N THR A 251 -8.01 -1.53 -25.12
CA THR A 251 -8.63 -0.96 -23.92
C THR A 251 -8.85 0.54 -24.05
N ASN A 252 -9.62 1.11 -23.13
CA ASN A 252 -9.66 2.54 -22.86
C ASN A 252 -8.63 2.87 -21.77
N GLU A 253 -7.58 3.57 -22.11
CA GLU A 253 -6.47 3.92 -21.22
C GLU A 253 -6.93 4.77 -20.02
N ALA A 254 -8.03 5.51 -20.17
CA ALA A 254 -8.58 6.37 -19.12
C ALA A 254 -9.49 5.61 -18.11
N THR A 255 -9.79 4.34 -18.36
CA THR A 255 -10.57 3.55 -17.38
C THR A 255 -9.84 3.40 -16.06
N ASN A 256 -10.53 2.99 -14.98
CA ASN A 256 -9.86 2.73 -13.71
C ASN A 256 -8.83 1.60 -13.85
N TYR A 257 -7.76 1.69 -13.08
CA TYR A 257 -6.62 0.79 -13.25
C TYR A 257 -6.91 -0.67 -12.92
N ASN A 258 -7.89 -0.96 -12.07
CA ASN A 258 -8.28 -2.35 -11.77
C ASN A 258 -9.03 -2.98 -12.94
N ALA A 259 -9.93 -2.25 -13.60
CA ALA A 259 -10.61 -2.71 -14.82
C ALA A 259 -9.59 -2.88 -15.97
N LEU A 260 -8.58 -2.01 -16.04
CA LEU A 260 -7.49 -2.14 -16.99
C LEU A 260 -6.72 -3.45 -16.80
N GLY A 261 -6.41 -3.84 -15.55
CA GLY A 261 -5.82 -5.15 -15.25
C GLY A 261 -6.66 -6.31 -15.76
N GLY A 262 -7.99 -6.22 -15.64
CA GLY A 262 -8.90 -7.20 -16.26
C GLY A 262 -8.77 -7.28 -17.78
N ALA A 263 -8.60 -6.14 -18.46
CA ALA A 263 -8.39 -6.10 -19.89
C ALA A 263 -7.05 -6.75 -20.32
N PHE A 264 -5.99 -6.54 -19.53
CA PHE A 264 -4.70 -7.23 -19.75
C PHE A 264 -4.86 -8.76 -19.67
N HIS A 265 -5.60 -9.28 -18.69
CA HIS A 265 -5.78 -10.72 -18.52
C HIS A 265 -6.70 -11.37 -19.57
N GLN A 266 -7.44 -10.58 -20.34
CA GLN A 266 -8.21 -11.08 -21.48
C GLN A 266 -7.39 -11.23 -22.77
N MET A 267 -6.18 -10.69 -22.81
CA MET A 267 -5.28 -10.85 -23.94
C MET A 267 -4.55 -12.18 -23.87
N ASP A 268 -4.05 -12.63 -25.02
CA ASP A 268 -3.18 -13.80 -25.08
C ASP A 268 -1.94 -13.59 -24.17
N PRO A 269 -1.65 -14.53 -23.25
CA PRO A 269 -0.49 -14.43 -22.35
C PRO A 269 0.86 -14.21 -23.04
N VAL A 270 0.98 -14.59 -24.30
CA VAL A 270 2.20 -14.35 -25.12
C VAL A 270 2.45 -12.86 -25.42
N ALA A 271 1.47 -12.01 -25.15
CA ALA A 271 1.57 -10.57 -25.39
C ALA A 271 2.24 -9.79 -24.24
N PHE A 272 2.62 -10.44 -23.14
CA PHE A 272 3.26 -9.81 -21.98
C PHE A 272 4.80 -10.00 -22.02
N GLY A 273 5.42 -9.63 -23.09
CA GLY A 273 6.88 -9.60 -23.20
C GLY A 273 7.46 -8.24 -22.83
#